data_f579ab8c6dbdcac7d132a9c9caa55392
#
_entry.id   f579ab8c6dbdcac7d132a9c9caa55392
#
_cell.length_a   1.000
_cell.length_b   1.000
_cell.length_c   1.000
_cell.angle_alpha   90.00
_cell.angle_beta   90.00
_cell.angle_gamma   90.00
#
_symmetry.space_group_name_H-M   'P 1'
#
loop_
_entity.id
_entity.type
_entity.pdbx_description
1 polymer ?
#
loop_
_entity_poly.entity_id
_entity_poly.type
_entity_poly.pdbx_seq_one_letter_code
_entity_poly.pdbx_strand_id
1 'polypeptide(L)'
;IVFDGQSLTENTTFTAAKPYLIFNYLHIKEGKTLTLEPGTRLFFHDKANLVIDGNLVSNGTLENPVVMRTDRFDKLPDVNKTPYDYMPGQWGGIYLQNSKAVHQLNYTSIRGCDLGVVIVGTASTHPKLTMKNCVLHCMTQYGLYAQNAQVTIENTEISNCGTSCLYLLGGESYVVHATLANYYNWGKRQSETLVIANYQLDGNLLYLYPITSS
;
A
#
# COMPACT_ATOMS: atom_id res chain seq x y z
N ILE A 1 -7.09 9.36 -18.31
CA ILE A 1 -7.33 7.95 -18.70
C ILE A 1 -8.21 7.34 -17.62
N VAL A 2 -9.27 6.63 -18.00
CA VAL A 2 -10.21 6.04 -17.05
C VAL A 2 -10.16 4.52 -17.17
N PHE A 3 -10.11 3.84 -16.02
CA PHE A 3 -10.25 2.40 -15.86
C PHE A 3 -11.45 2.11 -14.96
N ASP A 4 -12.29 1.20 -15.39
CA ASP A 4 -13.50 0.81 -14.64
C ASP A 4 -13.61 -0.73 -14.61
N GLY A 5 -13.08 -1.34 -13.55
CA GLY A 5 -13.06 -2.79 -13.39
C GLY A 5 -12.26 -3.52 -14.47
N GLN A 6 -11.10 -3.00 -14.84
CA GLN A 6 -10.30 -3.53 -15.94
C GLN A 6 -9.10 -4.35 -15.49
N SER A 7 -8.74 -5.33 -16.33
CA SER A 7 -7.52 -6.13 -16.18
C SER A 7 -6.52 -5.80 -17.28
N LEU A 8 -5.27 -5.52 -16.90
CA LEU A 8 -4.15 -5.36 -17.83
C LEU A 8 -3.48 -6.72 -18.06
N THR A 9 -3.50 -7.16 -19.31
CA THR A 9 -2.96 -8.46 -19.76
C THR A 9 -1.61 -8.33 -20.45
N GLU A 10 -1.05 -7.13 -20.47
CA GLU A 10 0.25 -6.80 -21.06
C GLU A 10 1.08 -5.95 -20.08
N ASN A 11 2.39 -5.93 -20.31
CA ASN A 11 3.25 -4.98 -19.61
C ASN A 11 2.83 -3.57 -19.96
N THR A 12 2.55 -2.76 -18.95
CA THR A 12 1.97 -1.44 -19.14
C THR A 12 2.77 -0.40 -18.39
N THR A 13 3.02 0.74 -19.02
CA THR A 13 3.70 1.87 -18.40
C THR A 13 2.75 3.06 -18.30
N PHE A 14 2.62 3.61 -17.10
CA PHE A 14 1.91 4.85 -16.85
C PHE A 14 2.91 6.00 -16.69
N THR A 15 2.57 7.14 -17.27
CA THR A 15 3.45 8.32 -17.32
C THR A 15 2.80 9.53 -16.66
N ALA A 16 3.56 10.58 -16.43
CA ALA A 16 3.05 11.85 -15.90
C ALA A 16 2.16 12.64 -16.88
N ALA A 17 2.11 12.26 -18.15
CA ALA A 17 1.44 13.03 -19.21
C ALA A 17 -0.05 13.26 -18.93
N LYS A 18 -0.75 12.26 -18.37
CA LYS A 18 -2.17 12.34 -18.01
C LYS A 18 -2.40 11.64 -16.68
N PRO A 19 -3.38 12.08 -15.87
CA PRO A 19 -3.80 11.32 -14.70
C PRO A 19 -4.57 10.06 -15.10
N TYR A 20 -4.54 9.08 -14.22
CA TYR A 20 -5.27 7.81 -14.34
C TYR A 20 -6.33 7.76 -13.25
N LEU A 21 -7.60 7.62 -13.65
CA LEU A 21 -8.75 7.53 -12.75
C LEU A 21 -9.25 6.09 -12.74
N ILE A 22 -9.33 5.51 -11.56
CA ILE A 22 -9.68 4.11 -11.35
C ILE A 22 -11.02 4.03 -10.60
N PHE A 23 -12.01 3.41 -11.24
CA PHE A 23 -13.27 2.99 -10.63
C PHE A 23 -13.22 1.48 -10.41
N ASN A 24 -13.90 0.99 -9.38
CA ASN A 24 -13.98 -0.41 -9.00
C ASN A 24 -12.59 -1.03 -8.74
N TYR A 25 -11.88 -1.40 -9.78
CA TYR A 25 -10.50 -1.92 -9.65
C TYR A 25 -9.69 -1.75 -10.94
N LEU A 26 -8.37 -1.74 -10.77
CA LEU A 26 -7.40 -1.98 -11.83
C LEU A 26 -6.58 -3.22 -11.44
N HIS A 27 -6.61 -4.24 -12.29
CA HIS A 27 -5.96 -5.52 -12.02
C HIS A 27 -4.81 -5.79 -13.00
N ILE A 28 -3.64 -6.10 -12.46
CA ILE A 28 -2.46 -6.48 -13.25
C ILE A 28 -2.31 -8.00 -13.19
N LYS A 29 -2.46 -8.65 -14.33
CA LYS A 29 -2.42 -10.12 -14.44
C LYS A 29 -1.05 -10.69 -14.14
N GLU A 30 -1.03 -11.95 -13.70
CA GLU A 30 0.19 -12.71 -13.45
C GLU A 30 1.17 -12.66 -14.62
N GLY A 31 2.47 -12.54 -14.32
CA GLY A 31 3.54 -12.45 -15.30
C GLY A 31 3.61 -11.09 -16.04
N LYS A 32 2.77 -10.12 -15.68
CA LYS A 32 2.78 -8.78 -16.26
C LYS A 32 3.33 -7.76 -15.26
N THR A 33 3.81 -6.65 -15.78
CA THR A 33 4.37 -5.58 -14.97
C THR A 33 3.63 -4.28 -15.24
N LEU A 34 3.18 -3.63 -14.17
CA LEU A 34 2.79 -2.23 -14.20
C LEU A 34 3.99 -1.38 -13.77
N THR A 35 4.42 -0.50 -14.66
CA THR A 35 5.47 0.48 -14.39
C THR A 35 4.84 1.87 -14.26
N LEU A 36 5.15 2.57 -13.19
CA LEU A 36 4.74 3.95 -12.94
C LEU A 36 5.98 4.83 -13.03
N GLU A 37 6.03 5.68 -14.05
CA GLU A 37 7.13 6.63 -14.25
C GLU A 37 7.05 7.81 -13.27
N PRO A 38 8.15 8.59 -13.08
CA PRO A 38 8.15 9.75 -12.21
C PRO A 38 7.01 10.72 -12.53
N GLY A 39 6.34 11.22 -11.49
CA GLY A 39 5.21 12.14 -11.59
C GLY A 39 3.88 11.51 -12.03
N THR A 40 3.80 10.19 -12.15
CA THR A 40 2.54 9.49 -12.42
C THR A 40 1.53 9.71 -11.29
N ARG A 41 0.27 9.97 -11.65
CA ARG A 41 -0.82 10.26 -10.72
C ARG A 41 -1.98 9.29 -10.94
N LEU A 42 -2.26 8.47 -9.93
CA LEU A 42 -3.41 7.57 -9.88
C LEU A 42 -4.44 8.11 -8.90
N PHE A 43 -5.65 8.30 -9.36
CA PHE A 43 -6.79 8.74 -8.58
C PHE A 43 -7.79 7.60 -8.48
N PHE A 44 -8.22 7.28 -7.27
CA PHE A 44 -9.13 6.19 -7.00
C PHE A 44 -10.48 6.72 -6.56
N HIS A 45 -11.53 6.29 -7.23
CA HIS A 45 -12.90 6.54 -6.83
C HIS A 45 -13.29 5.59 -5.69
N ASP A 46 -14.29 5.94 -4.94
CA ASP A 46 -14.81 5.23 -3.76
C ASP A 46 -14.59 3.71 -3.80
N LYS A 47 -13.90 3.17 -2.77
CA LYS A 47 -13.57 1.75 -2.61
C LYS A 47 -12.80 1.08 -3.77
N ALA A 48 -12.39 1.83 -4.78
CA ALA A 48 -11.59 1.27 -5.86
C ALA A 48 -10.26 0.70 -5.35
N ASN A 49 -9.77 -0.36 -6.02
CA ASN A 49 -8.58 -1.09 -5.61
C ASN A 49 -7.55 -1.19 -6.74
N LEU A 50 -6.28 -1.26 -6.35
CA LEU A 50 -5.21 -1.70 -7.23
C LEU A 50 -4.82 -3.13 -6.86
N VAL A 51 -5.10 -4.08 -7.75
CA VAL A 51 -4.86 -5.52 -7.53
C VAL A 51 -3.72 -5.99 -8.43
N ILE A 52 -2.68 -6.55 -7.87
CA ILE A 52 -1.46 -6.91 -8.58
C ILE A 52 -1.15 -8.40 -8.39
N ASP A 53 -1.47 -9.22 -9.39
CA ASP A 53 -0.99 -10.60 -9.49
C ASP A 53 0.37 -10.67 -10.22
N GLY A 54 0.71 -9.64 -10.97
CA GLY A 54 2.00 -9.45 -11.62
C GLY A 54 3.00 -8.69 -10.76
N ASN A 55 3.82 -7.85 -11.38
CA ASN A 55 4.77 -6.99 -10.70
C ASN A 55 4.31 -5.53 -10.69
N LEU A 56 4.66 -4.81 -9.64
CA LEU A 56 4.47 -3.36 -9.55
C LEU A 56 5.84 -2.69 -9.40
N VAL A 57 6.14 -1.77 -10.30
CA VAL A 57 7.37 -0.97 -10.29
C VAL A 57 6.98 0.51 -10.31
N SER A 58 7.14 1.18 -9.19
CA SER A 58 6.86 2.61 -9.05
C SER A 58 8.17 3.37 -8.93
N ASN A 59 8.50 4.18 -9.94
CA ASN A 59 9.79 4.85 -10.10
C ASN A 59 9.67 6.37 -9.95
N GLY A 60 9.14 6.85 -8.82
CA GLY A 60 9.15 8.27 -8.52
C GLY A 60 10.56 8.81 -8.28
N THR A 61 10.66 10.13 -8.25
CA THR A 61 11.85 10.89 -7.78
C THR A 61 11.43 11.88 -6.71
N LEU A 62 12.40 12.49 -6.04
CA LEU A 62 12.12 13.51 -5.04
C LEU A 62 11.30 14.68 -5.62
N GLU A 63 11.65 15.14 -6.82
CA GLU A 63 10.99 16.23 -7.53
C GLU A 63 9.67 15.82 -8.16
N ASN A 64 9.55 14.55 -8.57
CA ASN A 64 8.39 14.01 -9.28
C ASN A 64 7.96 12.68 -8.67
N PRO A 65 7.40 12.66 -7.44
CA PRO A 65 6.93 11.44 -6.82
C PRO A 65 5.74 10.85 -7.58
N VAL A 66 5.58 9.54 -7.49
CA VAL A 66 4.34 8.87 -7.89
C VAL A 66 3.30 9.11 -6.81
N VAL A 67 2.07 9.49 -7.18
CA VAL A 67 0.99 9.80 -6.24
C VAL A 67 -0.21 8.89 -6.47
N MET A 68 -0.66 8.23 -5.39
CA MET A 68 -1.84 7.39 -5.33
C MET A 68 -2.76 7.90 -4.23
N ARG A 69 -3.95 8.39 -4.60
CA ARG A 69 -4.88 9.04 -3.67
C ARG A 69 -6.33 8.96 -4.16
N THR A 70 -7.25 9.44 -3.35
CA THR A 70 -8.65 9.65 -3.77
C THR A 70 -8.75 10.63 -4.94
N ASP A 71 -9.80 10.49 -5.76
CA ASP A 71 -10.19 11.44 -6.80
C ASP A 71 -10.93 12.68 -6.25
N ARG A 72 -11.16 12.76 -4.93
CA ARG A 72 -11.77 13.91 -4.27
C ARG A 72 -10.75 15.00 -3.99
N PHE A 73 -11.01 16.19 -4.53
CA PHE A 73 -10.19 17.39 -4.36
C PHE A 73 -10.85 18.46 -3.48
N ASP A 74 -12.08 18.22 -3.06
CA ASP A 74 -12.84 19.09 -2.18
C ASP A 74 -12.36 19.00 -0.72
N LYS A 75 -12.95 19.80 0.13
CA LYS A 75 -12.67 19.86 1.56
C LYS A 75 -13.92 19.55 2.35
N LEU A 76 -13.76 18.90 3.50
CA LEU A 76 -14.86 18.71 4.45
C LEU A 76 -15.35 20.07 4.95
N PRO A 77 -16.64 20.43 4.74
CA PRO A 77 -17.15 21.74 5.11
C PRO A 77 -17.13 21.99 6.63
N ASP A 78 -17.37 20.93 7.41
CA ASP A 78 -17.61 21.02 8.86
C ASP A 78 -16.40 20.68 9.72
N VAL A 79 -15.29 20.24 9.13
CA VAL A 79 -14.09 19.79 9.86
C VAL A 79 -12.89 20.64 9.44
N ASN A 80 -12.82 21.89 9.93
CA ASN A 80 -11.69 22.81 9.69
C ASN A 80 -11.25 22.90 8.22
N LYS A 81 -12.14 22.65 7.26
CA LYS A 81 -11.86 22.60 5.82
C LYS A 81 -10.74 21.58 5.48
N THR A 82 -10.69 20.47 6.21
CA THR A 82 -9.71 19.41 5.96
C THR A 82 -9.88 18.83 4.55
N PRO A 83 -8.84 18.76 3.74
CA PRO A 83 -8.93 18.12 2.44
C PRO A 83 -9.27 16.62 2.59
N TYR A 84 -10.09 16.09 1.69
CA TYR A 84 -10.40 14.65 1.66
C TYR A 84 -9.15 13.77 1.50
N ASP A 85 -8.07 14.31 1.00
CA ASP A 85 -6.76 13.66 0.90
C ASP A 85 -6.17 13.23 2.25
N TYR A 86 -6.59 13.87 3.33
CA TYR A 86 -6.20 13.54 4.71
C TYR A 86 -7.28 12.75 5.46
N MET A 87 -8.33 12.33 4.78
CA MET A 87 -9.39 11.49 5.33
C MET A 87 -9.16 10.04 4.96
N PRO A 88 -9.11 9.10 5.92
CA PRO A 88 -8.92 7.68 5.61
C PRO A 88 -10.16 7.09 4.95
N GLY A 89 -10.00 5.94 4.30
CA GLY A 89 -11.12 5.15 3.76
C GLY A 89 -11.78 5.70 2.52
N GLN A 90 -11.11 6.57 1.77
CA GLN A 90 -11.65 7.14 0.54
C GLN A 90 -11.53 6.21 -0.66
N TRP A 91 -10.69 5.19 -0.58
CA TRP A 91 -10.53 4.12 -1.57
C TRP A 91 -9.99 2.86 -0.88
N GLY A 92 -10.01 1.71 -1.58
CA GLY A 92 -9.75 0.42 -0.94
C GLY A 92 -8.30 0.22 -0.55
N GLY A 93 -7.38 0.24 -1.51
CA GLY A 93 -5.95 0.02 -1.25
C GLY A 93 -5.23 -0.73 -2.36
N ILE A 94 -3.99 -1.16 -2.05
CA ILE A 94 -3.10 -1.88 -2.96
C ILE A 94 -2.92 -3.31 -2.45
N TYR A 95 -3.26 -4.30 -3.30
CA TYR A 95 -3.19 -5.71 -2.98
C TYR A 95 -2.18 -6.42 -3.88
N LEU A 96 -1.07 -6.87 -3.30
CA LEU A 96 0.01 -7.61 -3.94
C LEU A 96 -0.20 -9.09 -3.66
N GLN A 97 -0.84 -9.81 -4.58
CA GLN A 97 -1.42 -11.14 -4.32
C GLN A 97 -0.54 -12.30 -4.77
N ASN A 98 0.39 -12.09 -5.71
CA ASN A 98 1.22 -13.17 -6.23
C ASN A 98 2.43 -13.43 -5.33
N SER A 99 2.51 -14.61 -4.78
CA SER A 99 3.56 -15.04 -3.86
C SER A 99 4.98 -15.18 -4.47
N LYS A 100 5.11 -15.04 -5.77
CA LYS A 100 6.40 -15.09 -6.49
C LYS A 100 6.80 -13.75 -7.08
N ALA A 101 5.94 -12.75 -6.98
CA ALA A 101 6.15 -11.44 -7.57
C ALA A 101 7.22 -10.63 -6.83
N VAL A 102 7.78 -9.66 -7.55
CA VAL A 102 8.72 -8.67 -7.02
C VAL A 102 8.16 -7.29 -7.23
N HIS A 103 8.03 -6.53 -6.14
CA HIS A 103 7.46 -5.19 -6.17
C HIS A 103 8.49 -4.17 -5.69
N GLN A 104 8.50 -3.01 -6.34
CA GLN A 104 9.37 -1.89 -6.00
C GLN A 104 8.57 -0.60 -5.96
N LEU A 105 8.63 0.11 -4.84
CA LEU A 105 8.06 1.44 -4.68
C LEU A 105 9.19 2.39 -4.30
N ASN A 106 9.44 3.38 -5.12
CA ASN A 106 10.44 4.41 -4.86
C ASN A 106 9.82 5.80 -5.03
N TYR A 107 10.03 6.70 -4.08
CA TYR A 107 9.40 8.02 -4.03
C TYR A 107 7.91 7.97 -4.38
N THR A 108 7.18 7.13 -3.64
CA THR A 108 5.74 6.90 -3.86
C THR A 108 4.95 7.38 -2.66
N SER A 109 3.95 8.22 -2.92
CA SER A 109 3.00 8.71 -1.90
C SER A 109 1.66 8.02 -2.04
N ILE A 110 1.20 7.35 -0.98
CA ILE A 110 -0.08 6.62 -0.89
C ILE A 110 -0.88 7.22 0.25
N ARG A 111 -2.11 7.70 -0.02
CA ARG A 111 -2.90 8.42 0.98
C ARG A 111 -4.39 8.10 0.94
N GLY A 112 -5.01 8.13 2.13
CA GLY A 112 -6.46 8.18 2.30
C GLY A 112 -7.20 6.90 1.97
N CYS A 113 -6.55 5.72 1.97
CA CYS A 113 -7.19 4.44 1.66
C CYS A 113 -7.63 3.67 2.93
N ASP A 114 -8.30 2.55 2.72
CA ASP A 114 -8.60 1.61 3.79
C ASP A 114 -7.33 0.84 4.19
N LEU A 115 -6.67 0.24 3.20
CA LEU A 115 -5.44 -0.52 3.35
C LEU A 115 -4.36 0.09 2.45
N GLY A 116 -3.23 0.53 3.01
CA GLY A 116 -2.15 1.11 2.22
C GLY A 116 -1.59 0.10 1.22
N VAL A 117 -0.74 -0.80 1.70
CA VAL A 117 -0.21 -1.92 0.92
C VAL A 117 -0.44 -3.22 1.69
N VAL A 118 -0.99 -4.22 1.02
CA VAL A 118 -1.15 -5.58 1.53
C VAL A 118 -0.33 -6.52 0.67
N ILE A 119 0.57 -7.28 1.29
CA ILE A 119 1.38 -8.30 0.62
C ILE A 119 1.32 -9.61 1.39
N VAL A 120 0.89 -10.68 0.72
CA VAL A 120 0.68 -11.97 1.34
C VAL A 120 1.41 -13.07 0.57
N GLY A 121 2.32 -13.73 1.27
CA GLY A 121 2.97 -14.95 0.82
C GLY A 121 2.35 -16.19 1.46
N THR A 122 2.92 -17.34 1.13
CA THR A 122 2.58 -18.64 1.71
C THR A 122 3.71 -19.14 2.60
N ALA A 123 3.52 -20.28 3.26
CA ALA A 123 4.59 -20.92 4.04
C ALA A 123 5.83 -21.33 3.20
N SER A 124 5.66 -21.47 1.88
CA SER A 124 6.73 -21.94 0.97
C SER A 124 7.14 -20.90 -0.08
N THR A 125 6.45 -19.77 -0.17
CA THR A 125 6.72 -18.73 -1.17
C THR A 125 6.59 -17.34 -0.56
N HIS A 126 7.62 -16.52 -0.74
CA HIS A 126 7.71 -15.21 -0.13
C HIS A 126 7.81 -14.14 -1.22
N PRO A 127 6.73 -13.39 -1.50
CA PRO A 127 6.78 -12.26 -2.42
C PRO A 127 7.72 -11.18 -1.87
N LYS A 128 8.33 -10.41 -2.77
CA LYS A 128 9.30 -9.38 -2.39
C LYS A 128 8.72 -7.99 -2.58
N LEU A 129 8.86 -7.17 -1.55
CA LEU A 129 8.51 -5.75 -1.59
C LEU A 129 9.70 -4.91 -1.12
N THR A 130 10.14 -4.00 -1.97
CA THR A 130 11.09 -2.96 -1.60
C THR A 130 10.40 -1.60 -1.65
N MET A 131 10.44 -0.88 -0.53
CA MET A 131 9.90 0.47 -0.40
C MET A 131 11.03 1.41 0.01
N LYS A 132 11.30 2.44 -0.81
CA LYS A 132 12.32 3.45 -0.53
C LYS A 132 11.77 4.85 -0.74
N ASN A 133 12.08 5.75 0.19
CA ASN A 133 11.68 7.17 0.08
C ASN A 133 10.15 7.34 -0.09
N CYS A 134 9.35 6.50 0.55
CA CYS A 134 7.90 6.49 0.38
C CYS A 134 7.20 7.20 1.55
N VAL A 135 5.95 7.62 1.30
CA VAL A 135 5.05 8.16 2.32
C VAL A 135 3.72 7.45 2.22
N LEU A 136 3.34 6.74 3.28
CA LEU A 136 2.03 6.10 3.45
C LEU A 136 1.29 6.83 4.57
N HIS A 137 0.17 7.46 4.25
CA HIS A 137 -0.49 8.35 5.21
C HIS A 137 -2.01 8.19 5.21
N CYS A 138 -2.57 8.10 6.42
CA CYS A 138 -4.01 8.21 6.66
C CYS A 138 -4.82 7.01 6.10
N MET A 139 -4.68 5.83 6.72
CA MET A 139 -5.42 4.60 6.40
C MET A 139 -6.42 4.28 7.52
N THR A 140 -7.57 3.68 7.16
CA THR A 140 -8.50 3.20 8.19
C THR A 140 -7.97 2.00 8.94
N GLN A 141 -7.10 1.21 8.32
CA GLN A 141 -6.54 0.00 8.93
C GLN A 141 -5.00 0.05 8.95
N TYR A 142 -4.33 -0.55 7.99
CA TYR A 142 -2.88 -0.72 7.96
C TYR A 142 -2.22 0.21 6.94
N GLY A 143 -1.06 0.75 7.30
CA GLY A 143 -0.17 1.37 6.32
C GLY A 143 0.47 0.32 5.42
N LEU A 144 1.18 -0.64 6.02
CA LEU A 144 1.66 -1.86 5.38
C LEU A 144 1.28 -3.08 6.23
N TYR A 145 0.59 -4.04 5.59
CA TYR A 145 0.37 -5.38 6.12
C TYR A 145 1.18 -6.38 5.29
N ALA A 146 2.12 -7.06 5.91
CA ALA A 146 2.95 -8.06 5.26
C ALA A 146 2.87 -9.40 5.98
N GLN A 147 2.50 -10.46 5.26
CA GLN A 147 2.42 -11.82 5.78
C GLN A 147 3.28 -12.74 4.93
N ASN A 148 4.21 -13.50 5.57
CA ASN A 148 5.13 -14.41 4.89
C ASN A 148 5.82 -13.79 3.66
N ALA A 149 6.25 -12.54 3.77
CA ALA A 149 6.86 -11.78 2.68
C ALA A 149 8.31 -11.39 3.00
N GLN A 150 9.09 -11.09 1.97
CA GLN A 150 10.39 -10.43 2.11
C GLN A 150 10.20 -8.93 1.92
N VAL A 151 10.36 -8.15 2.96
CA VAL A 151 10.08 -6.71 2.96
C VAL A 151 11.33 -5.92 3.29
N THR A 152 11.69 -4.98 2.42
CA THR A 152 12.72 -3.98 2.67
C THR A 152 12.07 -2.60 2.70
N ILE A 153 12.25 -1.89 3.81
CA ILE A 153 11.74 -0.52 4.00
C ILE A 153 12.92 0.38 4.35
N GLU A 154 13.18 1.38 3.50
CA GLU A 154 14.25 2.35 3.71
C GLU A 154 13.70 3.78 3.56
N ASN A 155 14.11 4.68 4.47
CA ASN A 155 13.78 6.11 4.40
C ASN A 155 12.29 6.38 4.10
N THR A 156 11.39 5.68 4.79
CA THR A 156 9.95 5.68 4.50
C THR A 156 9.16 6.12 5.73
N GLU A 157 8.18 7.01 5.53
CA GLU A 157 7.20 7.38 6.54
C GLU A 157 5.92 6.54 6.37
N ILE A 158 5.43 5.96 7.47
CA ILE A 158 4.10 5.35 7.53
C ILE A 158 3.39 5.94 8.74
N SER A 159 2.28 6.64 8.51
CA SER A 159 1.67 7.45 9.56
C SER A 159 0.13 7.45 9.53
N ASN A 160 -0.48 7.71 10.70
CA ASN A 160 -1.91 7.91 10.90
C ASN A 160 -2.79 6.77 10.39
N CYS A 161 -2.58 5.57 10.92
CA CYS A 161 -3.36 4.37 10.61
C CYS A 161 -4.27 3.97 11.77
N GLY A 162 -5.50 3.59 11.48
CA GLY A 162 -6.50 3.23 12.48
C GLY A 162 -6.23 1.91 13.19
N THR A 163 -5.46 1.01 12.59
CA THR A 163 -4.97 -0.22 13.21
C THR A 163 -3.46 -0.09 13.45
N SER A 164 -2.62 -0.42 12.50
CA SER A 164 -1.16 -0.32 12.65
C SER A 164 -0.52 0.36 11.45
N CYS A 165 0.52 1.15 11.68
CA CYS A 165 1.32 1.69 10.58
C CYS A 165 2.05 0.55 9.86
N LEU A 166 2.69 -0.35 10.61
CA LEU A 166 3.42 -1.48 10.06
C LEU A 166 3.05 -2.76 10.80
N TYR A 167 2.55 -3.75 10.06
CA TYR A 167 2.20 -5.08 10.57
C TYR A 167 2.97 -6.15 9.79
N LEU A 168 3.89 -6.83 10.47
CA LEU A 168 4.76 -7.87 9.91
C LEU A 168 4.41 -9.21 10.57
N LEU A 169 3.89 -10.16 9.80
CA LEU A 169 3.49 -11.48 10.26
C LEU A 169 4.34 -12.55 9.59
N GLY A 170 5.39 -13.00 10.26
CA GLY A 170 6.37 -13.92 9.68
C GLY A 170 7.18 -13.33 8.53
N GLY A 171 7.89 -14.18 7.80
CA GLY A 171 8.73 -13.79 6.66
C GLY A 171 10.05 -13.14 7.09
N GLU A 172 10.60 -12.31 6.22
CA GLU A 172 11.89 -11.62 6.41
C GLU A 172 11.68 -10.11 6.23
N SER A 173 12.18 -9.32 7.16
CA SER A 173 11.99 -7.88 7.12
C SER A 173 13.26 -7.11 7.46
N TYR A 174 13.61 -6.16 6.59
CA TYR A 174 14.68 -5.20 6.82
C TYR A 174 14.08 -3.79 6.83
N VAL A 175 14.15 -3.11 7.96
CA VAL A 175 13.55 -1.79 8.15
C VAL A 175 14.62 -0.84 8.69
N VAL A 176 14.94 0.20 7.94
CA VAL A 176 15.96 1.18 8.30
C VAL A 176 15.52 2.60 7.94
N HIS A 177 15.83 3.55 8.81
CA HIS A 177 15.46 4.97 8.65
C HIS A 177 13.96 5.17 8.40
N ALA A 178 13.11 4.31 8.98
CA ALA A 178 11.68 4.43 8.87
C ALA A 178 11.09 5.31 9.99
N THR A 179 10.10 6.11 9.65
CA THR A 179 9.30 6.88 10.61
C THR A 179 7.91 6.26 10.73
N LEU A 180 7.58 5.76 11.91
CA LEU A 180 6.25 5.24 12.25
C LEU A 180 5.59 6.20 13.24
N ALA A 181 4.70 7.08 12.77
CA ALA A 181 4.07 8.12 13.58
C ALA A 181 2.55 8.00 13.53
N ASN A 182 1.93 7.60 14.63
CA ASN A 182 0.51 7.32 14.62
C ASN A 182 -0.31 8.27 15.53
N TYR A 183 -0.77 9.36 14.95
CA TYR A 183 -1.68 10.35 15.55
C TYR A 183 -3.10 10.22 14.98
N TYR A 184 -3.55 9.00 14.69
CA TYR A 184 -4.87 8.75 14.11
C TYR A 184 -5.98 9.31 14.97
N ASN A 185 -6.80 10.19 14.42
CA ASN A 185 -7.86 10.93 15.11
C ASN A 185 -9.25 10.81 14.45
N TRP A 186 -9.40 9.96 13.45
CA TRP A 186 -10.67 9.69 12.76
C TRP A 186 -11.53 8.62 13.43
N GLY A 187 -11.06 8.08 14.55
CA GLY A 187 -11.71 7.04 15.32
C GLY A 187 -10.81 6.51 16.42
N LYS A 188 -11.27 5.44 17.09
CA LYS A 188 -10.46 4.75 18.09
C LYS A 188 -9.42 3.87 17.39
N ARG A 189 -8.16 4.09 17.69
CA ARG A 189 -7.08 3.19 17.25
C ARG A 189 -7.24 1.80 17.90
N GLN A 190 -7.03 0.75 17.13
CA GLN A 190 -7.36 -0.62 17.52
C GLN A 190 -6.14 -1.47 17.88
N SER A 191 -4.92 -1.04 17.53
CA SER A 191 -3.70 -1.80 17.73
C SER A 191 -2.49 -0.88 17.91
N GLU A 192 -1.35 -1.48 18.12
CA GLU A 192 -0.05 -0.83 18.23
C GLU A 192 0.38 -0.24 16.86
N THR A 193 1.22 0.78 16.92
CA THR A 193 1.76 1.42 15.71
C THR A 193 2.61 0.45 14.86
N LEU A 194 3.39 -0.40 15.55
CA LEU A 194 4.21 -1.45 14.96
C LEU A 194 3.83 -2.79 15.59
N VAL A 195 3.55 -3.78 14.74
CA VAL A 195 3.37 -5.18 15.15
C VAL A 195 4.34 -6.05 14.37
N ILE A 196 5.11 -6.87 15.10
CA ILE A 196 5.96 -7.93 14.54
C ILE A 196 5.56 -9.22 15.25
N ALA A 197 5.01 -10.17 14.51
CA ALA A 197 4.50 -11.40 15.05
C ALA A 197 4.91 -12.61 14.22
N ASN A 198 5.06 -13.75 14.88
CA ASN A 198 5.32 -15.03 14.22
C ASN A 198 4.16 -16.02 14.39
N TYR A 199 3.04 -15.54 14.90
CA TYR A 199 1.81 -16.33 15.06
C TYR A 199 0.57 -15.45 14.97
N GLN A 200 -0.54 -16.09 14.68
CA GLN A 200 -1.88 -15.52 14.75
C GLN A 200 -2.82 -16.51 15.45
N LEU A 201 -3.71 -15.99 16.28
CA LEU A 201 -4.78 -16.75 16.90
C LEU A 201 -6.08 -16.48 16.14
N ASP A 202 -6.78 -17.55 15.77
CA ASP A 202 -8.14 -17.50 15.24
C ASP A 202 -9.02 -18.43 16.10
N GLY A 203 -9.75 -17.86 17.03
CA GLY A 203 -10.40 -18.60 18.09
C GLY A 203 -9.39 -19.39 18.93
N ASN A 204 -9.51 -20.73 18.93
CA ASN A 204 -8.57 -21.63 19.63
C ASN A 204 -7.48 -22.19 18.70
N LEU A 205 -7.41 -21.77 17.44
CA LEU A 205 -6.40 -22.23 16.49
C LEU A 205 -5.21 -21.30 16.48
N LEU A 206 -4.02 -21.88 16.59
CA LEU A 206 -2.74 -21.17 16.51
C LEU A 206 -2.12 -21.41 15.13
N TYR A 207 -1.99 -20.34 14.36
CA TYR A 207 -1.27 -20.35 13.08
C TYR A 207 0.14 -19.80 13.30
N LEU A 208 1.16 -20.56 12.88
CA LEU A 208 2.56 -20.15 12.97
C LEU A 208 3.04 -19.56 11.66
N TYR A 209 3.74 -18.44 11.75
CA TYR A 209 4.36 -17.73 10.64
C TYR A 209 5.85 -17.55 10.93
N PRO A 210 6.73 -18.45 10.48
CA PRO A 210 8.14 -18.40 10.80
C PRO A 210 8.78 -17.07 10.36
N ILE A 211 9.56 -16.47 11.24
CA ILE A 211 10.45 -15.36 10.89
C ILE A 211 11.75 -15.98 10.41
N THR A 212 12.15 -15.68 9.20
CA THR A 212 13.45 -16.10 8.66
C THR A 212 14.47 -15.00 8.91
N SER A 213 15.58 -15.34 9.57
CA SER A 213 16.74 -14.46 9.69
C SER A 213 17.72 -14.76 8.55
N SER A 214 18.08 -13.76 7.78
CA SER A 214 19.22 -13.84 6.86
C SER A 214 20.54 -13.67 7.58
#